data_9d091e30a9b88613bbf440849d893c6f
#
_entry.id   9d091e30a9b88613bbf440849d893c6f
#
_cell.length_a   1.000
_cell.length_b   1.000
_cell.length_c   1.000
_cell.angle_alpha   90.00
_cell.angle_beta   90.00
_cell.angle_gamma   90.00
#
_symmetry.space_group_name_H-M   'P 1'
#
loop_
_entity.id
_entity.type
_entity.pdbx_description
1 polymer ?
#
loop_
_entity_poly.entity_id
_entity_poly.type
_entity_poly.pdbx_seq_one_letter_code
_entity_poly.pdbx_strand_id
1 'polypeptide(L)'
;MPQQLKKIVRIPLRDQILDSIKRAIITGKFRASEKISEEELAEQLGVSRTPIREAIRVLEQQGLVEVIPKDGTYVTSFDSDQIKDGLHVRVALEQLALKQSIERISDSEWRKHCDHLQDLVDQMLKAAEDFDAEKDA
;
A
#
# COMPACT_ATOMS: atom_id res chain seq x y z
N MET A 1 24.50 -8.61 36.63
CA MET A 1 24.14 -8.66 35.19
C MET A 1 23.20 -7.50 34.92
N PRO A 2 23.59 -6.46 34.15
CA PRO A 2 22.65 -5.39 33.82
C PRO A 2 21.58 -5.93 32.90
N GLN A 3 20.31 -5.80 33.29
CA GLN A 3 19.16 -6.13 32.45
C GLN A 3 19.13 -5.17 31.27
N GLN A 4 19.37 -5.67 30.05
CA GLN A 4 19.21 -4.89 28.82
C GLN A 4 17.71 -4.72 28.54
N LEU A 5 17.21 -3.51 28.72
CA LEU A 5 15.86 -3.16 28.29
C LEU A 5 15.80 -3.10 26.77
N LYS A 6 14.80 -3.75 26.17
CA LYS A 6 14.54 -3.68 24.73
C LYS A 6 14.19 -2.24 24.33
N LYS A 7 14.87 -1.71 23.31
CA LYS A 7 14.57 -0.40 22.73
C LYS A 7 13.15 -0.39 22.17
N ILE A 8 12.30 0.51 22.66
CA ILE A 8 10.94 0.69 22.12
C ILE A 8 11.07 1.42 20.78
N VAL A 9 10.77 0.72 19.68
CA VAL A 9 10.69 1.33 18.35
C VAL A 9 9.33 2.02 18.26
N ARG A 10 9.32 3.35 18.32
CA ARG A 10 8.11 4.15 18.05
C ARG A 10 8.02 4.38 16.56
N ILE A 11 6.92 3.98 15.94
CA ILE A 11 6.61 4.35 14.56
C ILE A 11 6.36 5.85 14.55
N PRO A 12 7.04 6.64 13.69
CA PRO A 12 6.82 8.07 13.57
C PRO A 12 5.33 8.38 13.32
N LEU A 13 4.83 9.45 13.92
CA LEU A 13 3.42 9.87 13.78
C LEU A 13 3.04 10.05 12.30
N ARG A 14 3.93 10.65 11.51
CA ARG A 14 3.76 10.80 10.06
C ARG A 14 3.49 9.45 9.37
N ASP A 15 4.22 8.41 9.72
CA ASP A 15 4.12 7.10 9.08
C ASP A 15 2.81 6.40 9.48
N GLN A 16 2.33 6.60 10.70
CA GLN A 16 1.01 6.12 11.14
C GLN A 16 -0.13 6.82 10.38
N ILE A 17 -0.02 8.14 10.19
CA ILE A 17 -0.97 8.94 9.41
C ILE A 17 -0.96 8.48 7.95
N LEU A 18 0.24 8.33 7.37
CA LEU A 18 0.41 7.85 6.00
C LEU A 18 -0.29 6.51 5.79
N ASP A 19 -0.04 5.54 6.67
CA ASP A 19 -0.64 4.20 6.59
C ASP A 19 -2.18 4.26 6.73
N SER A 20 -2.68 5.09 7.65
CA SER A 20 -4.12 5.27 7.87
C SER A 20 -4.83 5.82 6.61
N ILE A 21 -4.29 6.89 6.01
CA ILE A 21 -4.87 7.49 4.81
C ILE A 21 -4.74 6.52 3.61
N LYS A 22 -3.58 5.88 3.46
CA LYS A 22 -3.35 4.89 2.41
C LYS A 22 -4.34 3.73 2.48
N ARG A 23 -4.59 3.18 3.66
CA ARG A 23 -5.62 2.15 3.86
C ARG A 23 -7.00 2.65 3.49
N ALA A 24 -7.37 3.86 3.90
CA ALA A 24 -8.67 4.43 3.57
C ALA A 24 -8.88 4.59 2.06
N ILE A 25 -7.83 4.92 1.30
CA ILE A 25 -7.86 4.97 -0.17
C ILE A 25 -8.01 3.56 -0.76
N ILE A 26 -7.16 2.62 -0.33
CA ILE A 26 -7.14 1.24 -0.88
C ILE A 26 -8.44 0.49 -0.58
N THR A 27 -9.03 0.71 0.60
CA THR A 27 -10.31 0.09 1.00
C THR A 27 -11.55 0.80 0.44
N GLY A 28 -11.37 1.88 -0.35
CA GLY A 28 -12.46 2.62 -0.98
C GLY A 28 -13.27 3.51 -0.01
N LYS A 29 -12.78 3.76 1.20
CA LYS A 29 -13.36 4.76 2.12
C LYS A 29 -13.25 6.16 1.54
N PHE A 30 -12.15 6.46 0.85
CA PHE A 30 -12.03 7.60 -0.05
C PHE A 30 -12.19 7.10 -1.49
N ARG A 31 -13.13 7.71 -2.22
CA ARG A 31 -13.43 7.34 -3.61
C ARG A 31 -12.40 7.95 -4.57
N ALA A 32 -12.25 7.35 -5.73
CA ALA A 32 -11.46 7.96 -6.82
C ALA A 32 -12.00 9.35 -7.15
N SER A 33 -11.11 10.31 -7.38
CA SER A 33 -11.39 11.74 -7.60
C SER A 33 -12.04 12.47 -6.42
N GLU A 34 -12.14 11.84 -5.26
CA GLU A 34 -12.67 12.50 -4.05
C GLU A 34 -11.66 13.52 -3.52
N LYS A 35 -12.18 14.69 -3.11
CA LYS A 35 -11.37 15.72 -2.48
C LYS A 35 -11.06 15.37 -1.03
N ILE A 36 -9.80 15.40 -0.66
CA ILE A 36 -9.32 15.17 0.71
C ILE A 36 -9.09 16.52 1.38
N SER A 37 -9.77 16.75 2.52
CA SER A 37 -9.55 17.91 3.35
C SER A 37 -8.47 17.64 4.39
N GLU A 38 -7.33 18.36 4.31
CA GLU A 38 -6.27 18.31 5.33
C GLU A 38 -6.79 18.71 6.72
N GLU A 39 -7.77 19.61 6.76
CA GLU A 39 -8.37 20.11 8.00
C GLU A 39 -9.21 19.05 8.68
N GLU A 40 -10.11 18.41 7.93
CA GLU A 40 -10.94 17.33 8.43
C GLU A 40 -10.11 16.12 8.88
N LEU A 41 -9.05 15.76 8.11
CA LEU A 41 -8.13 14.71 8.50
C LEU A 41 -7.40 15.03 9.80
N ALA A 42 -6.94 16.29 9.97
CA ALA A 42 -6.27 16.72 11.18
C ALA A 42 -7.20 16.64 12.40
N GLU A 43 -8.46 17.02 12.24
CA GLU A 43 -9.50 16.94 13.27
C GLU A 43 -9.83 15.48 13.62
N GLN A 44 -10.10 14.64 12.62
CA GLN A 44 -10.43 13.21 12.82
C GLN A 44 -9.32 12.42 13.50
N LEU A 45 -8.05 12.72 13.14
CA LEU A 45 -6.89 12.03 13.68
C LEU A 45 -6.34 12.68 14.97
N GLY A 46 -6.89 13.83 15.41
CA GLY A 46 -6.46 14.54 16.60
C GLY A 46 -5.02 15.06 16.53
N VAL A 47 -4.56 15.48 15.33
CA VAL A 47 -3.20 15.93 15.08
C VAL A 47 -3.18 17.33 14.44
N SER A 48 -2.02 17.99 14.43
CA SER A 48 -1.86 19.25 13.68
C SER A 48 -1.83 18.98 12.15
N ARG A 49 -2.02 20.04 11.34
CA ARG A 49 -1.98 19.95 9.86
C ARG A 49 -0.60 19.62 9.30
N THR A 50 0.48 19.94 10.03
CA THR A 50 1.85 19.72 9.54
C THR A 50 2.14 18.25 9.20
N PRO A 51 1.97 17.28 10.11
CA PRO A 51 2.19 15.86 9.80
C PRO A 51 1.22 15.33 8.74
N ILE A 52 0.00 15.90 8.62
CA ILE A 52 -0.94 15.56 7.54
C ILE A 52 -0.33 15.95 6.19
N ARG A 53 0.17 17.19 6.04
CA ARG A 53 0.80 17.66 4.80
C ARG A 53 2.02 16.85 4.41
N GLU A 54 2.82 16.44 5.39
CA GLU A 54 3.97 15.56 5.14
C GLU A 54 3.53 14.19 4.61
N ALA A 55 2.48 13.61 5.19
CA ALA A 55 1.90 12.35 4.70
C ALA A 55 1.29 12.51 3.30
N ILE A 56 0.55 13.58 3.04
CA ILE A 56 -0.01 13.89 1.70
C ILE A 56 1.08 13.97 0.64
N ARG A 57 2.21 14.65 0.91
CA ARG A 57 3.35 14.70 -0.03
C ARG A 57 3.91 13.32 -0.36
N VAL A 58 3.98 12.43 0.62
CA VAL A 58 4.43 11.05 0.37
C VAL A 58 3.40 10.27 -0.45
N LEU A 59 2.10 10.45 -0.17
CA LEU A 59 1.03 9.84 -0.97
C LEU A 59 1.03 10.36 -2.42
N GLU A 60 1.31 11.64 -2.63
CA GLU A 60 1.46 12.24 -3.96
C GLU A 60 2.65 11.63 -4.71
N GLN A 61 3.80 11.48 -4.06
CA GLN A 61 4.96 10.79 -4.65
C GLN A 61 4.68 9.32 -4.99
N GLN A 62 3.78 8.67 -4.24
CA GLN A 62 3.30 7.31 -4.52
C GLN A 62 2.20 7.25 -5.57
N GLY A 63 1.72 8.40 -6.08
CA GLY A 63 0.66 8.48 -7.06
C GLY A 63 -0.73 8.13 -6.52
N LEU A 64 -0.93 8.12 -5.20
CA LEU A 64 -2.22 7.82 -4.58
C LEU A 64 -3.13 9.04 -4.46
N VAL A 65 -2.55 10.22 -4.44
CA VAL A 65 -3.26 11.50 -4.47
C VAL A 65 -2.58 12.46 -5.44
N GLU A 66 -3.32 13.46 -5.89
CA GLU A 66 -2.85 14.57 -6.70
C GLU A 66 -3.12 15.88 -5.97
N VAL A 67 -2.11 16.73 -5.85
CA VAL A 67 -2.25 18.08 -5.26
C VAL A 67 -2.39 19.11 -6.35
N ILE A 68 -3.58 19.69 -6.49
CA ILE A 68 -3.86 20.75 -7.46
C ILE A 68 -3.64 22.10 -6.76
N PRO A 69 -2.66 22.91 -7.22
CA PRO A 69 -2.36 24.20 -6.60
C PRO A 69 -3.58 25.10 -6.51
N LYS A 70 -3.84 25.67 -5.33
CA LYS A 70 -4.96 26.56 -5.00
C LYS A 70 -6.35 25.92 -5.02
N ASP A 71 -6.46 24.64 -5.36
CA ASP A 71 -7.73 23.95 -5.40
C ASP A 71 -7.83 22.88 -4.28
N GLY A 72 -6.87 21.96 -4.18
CA GLY A 72 -6.86 20.98 -3.10
C GLY A 72 -6.13 19.69 -3.44
N THR A 73 -6.35 18.69 -2.58
CA THR A 73 -5.81 17.35 -2.74
C THR A 73 -6.95 16.41 -3.14
N TYR A 74 -6.71 15.57 -4.12
CA TYR A 74 -7.68 14.63 -4.66
C TYR A 74 -7.11 13.21 -4.70
N VAL A 75 -7.95 12.21 -4.48
CA VAL A 75 -7.57 10.80 -4.68
C VAL A 75 -7.36 10.57 -6.17
N THR A 76 -6.23 9.96 -6.54
CA THR A 76 -5.93 9.65 -7.93
C THR A 76 -6.97 8.68 -8.49
N SER A 77 -7.41 8.94 -9.71
CA SER A 77 -8.25 8.03 -10.49
C SER A 77 -7.45 7.49 -11.66
N PHE A 78 -7.58 6.20 -11.90
CA PHE A 78 -7.03 5.55 -13.09
C PHE A 78 -8.18 5.08 -13.96
N ASP A 79 -8.10 5.31 -15.24
CA ASP A 79 -9.01 4.66 -16.17
C ASP A 79 -8.64 3.18 -16.40
N SER A 80 -9.54 2.43 -17.00
CA SER A 80 -9.35 0.99 -17.22
C SER A 80 -8.16 0.69 -18.14
N ASP A 81 -7.83 1.59 -19.04
CA ASP A 81 -6.76 1.36 -20.02
C ASP A 81 -5.38 1.62 -19.38
N GLN A 82 -5.26 2.65 -18.53
CA GLN A 82 -4.06 2.87 -17.72
C GLN A 82 -3.76 1.67 -16.80
N ILE A 83 -4.78 1.07 -16.20
CA ILE A 83 -4.63 -0.14 -15.37
C ILE A 83 -4.15 -1.31 -16.21
N LYS A 84 -4.76 -1.54 -17.40
CA LYS A 84 -4.36 -2.62 -18.31
C LYS A 84 -2.93 -2.47 -18.79
N ASP A 85 -2.54 -1.26 -19.20
CA ASP A 85 -1.18 -0.96 -19.65
C ASP A 85 -0.15 -1.23 -18.54
N GLY A 86 -0.44 -0.79 -17.32
CA GLY A 86 0.39 -1.09 -16.15
C GLY A 86 0.52 -2.60 -15.89
N LEU A 87 -0.58 -3.35 -16.00
CA LEU A 87 -0.58 -4.81 -15.85
C LEU A 87 0.23 -5.51 -16.96
N HIS A 88 0.15 -5.06 -18.22
CA HIS A 88 0.94 -5.62 -19.30
C HIS A 88 2.45 -5.45 -19.06
N VAL A 89 2.88 -4.27 -18.64
CA VAL A 89 4.29 -4.02 -18.28
C VAL A 89 4.72 -4.90 -17.12
N ARG A 90 3.90 -4.99 -16.07
CA ARG A 90 4.16 -5.82 -14.90
C ARG A 90 4.33 -7.30 -15.28
N VAL A 91 3.39 -7.84 -16.08
CA VAL A 91 3.45 -9.24 -16.55
C VAL A 91 4.72 -9.50 -17.35
N ALA A 92 5.11 -8.60 -18.24
CA ALA A 92 6.35 -8.75 -19.02
C ALA A 92 7.60 -8.77 -18.12
N LEU A 93 7.66 -7.92 -17.11
CA LEU A 93 8.78 -7.87 -16.15
C LEU A 93 8.81 -9.12 -15.26
N GLU A 94 7.67 -9.57 -14.76
CA GLU A 94 7.58 -10.78 -13.95
C GLU A 94 7.96 -12.04 -14.72
N GLN A 95 7.53 -12.16 -15.99
CA GLN A 95 7.93 -13.27 -16.87
C GLN A 95 9.44 -13.28 -17.15
N LEU A 96 10.03 -12.10 -17.40
CA LEU A 96 11.48 -11.98 -17.62
C LEU A 96 12.25 -12.35 -16.34
N ALA A 97 11.82 -11.84 -15.19
CA ALA A 97 12.44 -12.14 -13.90
C ALA A 97 12.36 -13.64 -13.58
N LEU A 98 11.20 -14.26 -13.80
CA LEU A 98 11.00 -15.68 -13.58
C LEU A 98 11.90 -16.53 -14.49
N LYS A 99 11.96 -16.21 -15.80
CA LYS A 99 12.84 -16.90 -16.75
C LYS A 99 14.31 -16.83 -16.31
N GLN A 100 14.79 -15.65 -15.96
CA GLN A 100 16.19 -15.49 -15.51
C GLN A 100 16.45 -16.19 -14.17
N SER A 101 15.47 -16.28 -13.28
CA SER A 101 15.60 -16.98 -12.01
C SER A 101 15.71 -18.49 -12.21
N ILE A 102 14.89 -19.08 -13.08
CA ILE A 102 14.93 -20.50 -13.41
C ILE A 102 16.29 -20.91 -13.99
N GLU A 103 16.91 -20.05 -14.81
CA GLU A 103 18.23 -20.32 -15.41
C GLU A 103 19.38 -20.28 -14.38
N ARG A 104 19.20 -19.68 -13.21
CA ARG A 104 20.27 -19.40 -12.23
C ARG A 104 20.15 -20.18 -10.92
N ILE A 105 18.99 -20.72 -10.64
CA ILE A 105 18.69 -21.35 -9.36
C ILE A 105 18.75 -22.87 -9.47
N SER A 106 19.21 -23.56 -8.41
CA SER A 106 19.18 -25.02 -8.34
C SER A 106 17.76 -25.56 -8.12
N ASP A 107 17.51 -26.79 -8.54
CA ASP A 107 16.20 -27.44 -8.35
C ASP A 107 15.76 -27.49 -6.87
N SER A 108 16.70 -27.61 -5.94
CA SER A 108 16.39 -27.65 -4.50
C SER A 108 15.99 -26.31 -3.96
N GLU A 109 16.60 -25.23 -4.42
CA GLU A 109 16.24 -23.85 -4.07
C GLU A 109 14.93 -23.45 -4.73
N TRP A 110 14.73 -23.87 -6.00
CA TRP A 110 13.48 -23.66 -6.70
C TRP A 110 12.28 -24.24 -5.96
N ARG A 111 12.37 -25.49 -5.48
CA ARG A 111 11.30 -26.11 -4.69
C ARG A 111 10.97 -25.32 -3.43
N LYS A 112 11.98 -24.87 -2.67
CA LYS A 112 11.77 -24.05 -1.48
C LYS A 112 11.03 -22.74 -1.78
N HIS A 113 11.35 -22.12 -2.92
CA HIS A 113 10.65 -20.89 -3.35
C HIS A 113 9.20 -21.18 -3.76
N CYS A 114 8.95 -22.30 -4.46
CA CYS A 114 7.59 -22.71 -4.81
C CYS A 114 6.73 -22.96 -3.56
N ASP A 115 7.26 -23.70 -2.58
CA ASP A 115 6.57 -23.96 -1.31
C ASP A 115 6.24 -22.65 -0.58
N HIS A 116 7.20 -21.73 -0.50
CA HIS A 116 6.98 -20.42 0.10
C HIS A 116 5.95 -19.56 -0.65
N LEU A 117 5.96 -19.58 -1.98
CA LEU A 117 4.96 -18.89 -2.79
C LEU A 117 3.55 -19.48 -2.59
N GLN A 118 3.45 -20.80 -2.48
CA GLN A 118 2.17 -21.46 -2.19
C GLN A 118 1.62 -21.01 -0.84
N ASP A 119 2.45 -21.00 0.21
CA ASP A 119 2.06 -20.51 1.53
C ASP A 119 1.56 -19.05 1.50
N LEU A 120 2.21 -18.17 0.70
CA LEU A 120 1.78 -16.78 0.52
C LEU A 120 0.44 -16.68 -0.20
N VAL A 121 0.23 -17.47 -1.24
CA VAL A 121 -1.06 -17.52 -1.98
C VAL A 121 -2.18 -17.97 -1.04
N ASP A 122 -1.97 -19.00 -0.24
CA ASP A 122 -2.96 -19.51 0.71
C ASP A 122 -3.31 -18.45 1.77
N GLN A 123 -2.31 -17.70 2.26
CA GLN A 123 -2.53 -16.56 3.17
C GLN A 123 -3.33 -15.42 2.50
N MET A 124 -3.04 -15.11 1.24
CA MET A 124 -3.76 -14.09 0.48
C MET A 124 -5.22 -14.48 0.23
N LEU A 125 -5.49 -15.75 -0.11
CA LEU A 125 -6.84 -16.25 -0.32
C LEU A 125 -7.65 -16.16 0.98
N LYS A 126 -7.07 -16.58 2.08
CA LYS A 126 -7.71 -16.48 3.40
C LYS A 126 -8.01 -15.03 3.79
N ALA A 127 -7.05 -14.11 3.56
CA ALA A 127 -7.25 -12.70 3.84
C ALA A 127 -8.33 -12.06 2.94
N ALA A 128 -8.50 -12.54 1.71
CA ALA A 128 -9.55 -12.09 0.81
C ALA A 128 -10.93 -12.59 1.30
N GLU A 129 -11.04 -13.84 1.73
CA GLU A 129 -12.27 -14.40 2.32
C GLU A 129 -12.69 -13.66 3.58
N ASP A 130 -11.74 -13.37 4.50
CA ASP A 130 -11.97 -12.60 5.71
C ASP A 130 -12.44 -11.16 5.39
N PHE A 131 -11.88 -10.54 4.35
CA PHE A 131 -12.24 -9.19 3.91
C PHE A 131 -13.67 -9.12 3.33
N ASP A 132 -14.07 -10.12 2.56
CA ASP A 132 -15.43 -10.19 2.02
C ASP A 132 -16.46 -10.48 3.12
N ALA A 133 -16.12 -11.31 4.11
CA ALA A 133 -16.97 -11.58 5.27
C ALA A 133 -17.20 -10.32 6.14
N GLU A 134 -16.23 -9.41 6.26
CA GLU A 134 -16.39 -8.12 6.96
C GLU A 134 -17.28 -7.11 6.20
N LYS A 135 -17.43 -7.26 4.90
CA LYS A 135 -18.31 -6.39 4.09
C LYS A 135 -19.78 -6.76 4.16
N ASP A 136 -20.07 -8.02 4.43
CA ASP A 136 -21.44 -8.56 4.48
C ASP A 136 -22.05 -8.53 5.90
N ALA A 137 -21.30 -8.09 6.90
CA ALA A 137 -21.71 -7.95 8.30
C ALA A 137 -22.06 -6.50 8.67
#